data_b38c1a392cef351bb8a3a3541056ecad
#
_entry.id   b38c1a392cef351bb8a3a3541056ecad
#
_cell.length_a   1.000
_cell.length_b   1.000
_cell.length_c   1.000
_cell.angle_alpha   90.00
_cell.angle_beta   90.00
_cell.angle_gamma   90.00
#
_symmetry.space_group_name_H-M   'P 1'
#
loop_
_entity.id
_entity.type
_entity.pdbx_description
1 polymer ?
#
loop_
_entity_poly.entity_id
_entity_poly.type
_entity_poly.pdbx_seq_one_letter_code
_entity_poly.pdbx_strand_id
1 'polypeptide(L)'
;KRNLFFKETCLALLMVFALMLSGCTSTPEAEPAPEPETEQANQEVTTPENPDIILATTTSTQDSGLLDVLIPMFEEQTGFRVKTIAVGTGQALAMGEKGEADVLLTHAPASEKPLVESGAVTNYQLVMHNDFILVGPSSDPAKVKDLKSVADAFKAISETSSIFVSRGDDSGTDKKEKGIWKDINIPNEGSWYQETGQGMGQTLNIASQKEGYTLTDRATFLAQKDNLQLEIAVQGEKSLLNIYHVMQVNEEKFPKVNADGAKAFVEFMIDSKTQDIIGEFGMDEYGEPLFFKDAGKTEEEIGK
;
A
#
# COMPACT_ATOMS: atom_id res chain seq x y z
N LYS A 1 25.65 39.68 -25.58
CA LYS A 1 26.42 39.67 -26.86
C LYS A 1 26.33 38.27 -27.42
N ARG A 2 25.48 38.14 -28.29
CA ARG A 2 25.47 38.20 -29.76
C ARG A 2 25.34 36.79 -30.36
N ASN A 3 24.22 36.49 -30.91
CA ASN A 3 23.83 36.51 -32.34
C ASN A 3 24.35 35.26 -33.08
N LEU A 4 23.73 34.69 -34.00
CA LEU A 4 22.52 34.86 -34.83
C LEU A 4 22.66 33.89 -36.02
N PHE A 5 21.52 33.35 -36.55
CA PHE A 5 21.27 33.00 -37.94
C PHE A 5 21.94 31.78 -38.60
N PHE A 6 21.13 30.97 -39.24
CA PHE A 6 20.81 30.88 -40.68
C PHE A 6 19.89 29.66 -40.89
N LYS A 7 18.67 29.76 -41.27
CA LYS A 7 17.99 30.01 -42.51
C LYS A 7 18.26 29.00 -43.64
N GLU A 8 17.16 28.30 -43.98
CA GLU A 8 16.60 27.94 -45.26
C GLU A 8 17.50 27.49 -46.43
N THR A 9 17.12 26.40 -47.09
CA THR A 9 16.65 26.52 -48.50
C THR A 9 15.95 25.24 -48.96
N CYS A 10 14.75 25.45 -49.54
CA CYS A 10 14.05 24.57 -50.49
C CYS A 10 14.90 24.26 -51.74
N LEU A 11 14.67 23.14 -52.40
CA LEU A 11 14.40 23.11 -53.83
C LEU A 11 13.84 21.76 -54.31
N ALA A 12 12.73 21.85 -54.96
CA ALA A 12 12.07 20.79 -55.74
C ALA A 12 12.86 20.48 -57.04
N LEU A 13 12.79 19.27 -57.56
CA LEU A 13 12.81 19.06 -59.00
C LEU A 13 11.97 17.86 -59.43
N LEU A 14 11.19 18.11 -60.42
CA LEU A 14 10.20 17.35 -61.14
C LEU A 14 10.77 16.28 -62.09
N MET A 15 9.91 15.28 -62.35
CA MET A 15 9.61 14.54 -63.59
C MET A 15 10.77 13.77 -64.28
N VAL A 16 10.49 12.52 -64.62
CA VAL A 16 10.26 12.09 -66.03
C VAL A 16 9.52 10.73 -66.07
N PHE A 17 8.54 10.72 -66.93
CA PHE A 17 7.64 9.70 -67.43
C PHE A 17 8.37 8.70 -68.33
N ALA A 18 8.14 7.41 -68.20
CA ALA A 18 8.31 6.45 -69.30
C ALA A 18 7.35 5.26 -69.14
N LEU A 19 6.35 5.23 -70.00
CA LEU A 19 5.53 4.04 -70.30
C LEU A 19 6.35 3.00 -71.00
N MET A 20 6.22 1.74 -70.60
CA MET A 20 6.29 0.59 -71.54
C MET A 20 5.24 -0.43 -71.15
N LEU A 21 4.31 -0.68 -72.04
CA LEU A 21 3.39 -1.81 -72.06
C LEU A 21 4.15 -3.09 -72.43
N SER A 22 3.87 -4.21 -71.78
CA SER A 22 3.58 -5.48 -72.44
C SER A 22 3.36 -6.62 -71.44
N GLY A 23 2.25 -7.35 -71.66
CA GLY A 23 2.25 -8.81 -71.46
C GLY A 23 1.41 -9.35 -70.29
N CYS A 24 0.16 -9.70 -70.62
CA CYS A 24 -0.71 -10.57 -69.84
C CYS A 24 -0.09 -11.93 -69.48
N THR A 25 -0.19 -12.34 -68.23
CA THR A 25 -0.57 -13.72 -67.87
C THR A 25 -1.25 -13.65 -66.52
N SER A 26 -2.51 -14.02 -66.50
CA SER A 26 -3.36 -14.10 -65.34
C SER A 26 -3.08 -15.34 -64.52
N THR A 27 -2.62 -15.14 -63.27
CA THR A 27 -2.72 -16.15 -62.21
C THR A 27 -3.64 -15.50 -61.15
N PRO A 28 -4.63 -16.20 -60.62
CA PRO A 28 -5.50 -15.59 -59.59
C PRO A 28 -4.68 -15.57 -58.27
N GLU A 29 -4.35 -14.35 -57.86
CA GLU A 29 -3.81 -14.04 -56.55
C GLU A 29 -4.96 -14.19 -55.54
N ALA A 30 -4.79 -15.06 -54.59
CA ALA A 30 -5.73 -15.23 -53.48
C ALA A 30 -5.74 -13.95 -52.67
N GLU A 31 -6.93 -13.35 -52.47
CA GLU A 31 -7.18 -12.27 -51.50
C GLU A 31 -6.67 -12.68 -50.17
N PRO A 32 -5.88 -11.84 -49.47
CA PRO A 32 -5.53 -12.08 -48.09
C PRO A 32 -6.83 -12.05 -47.26
N ALA A 33 -7.06 -13.10 -46.48
CA ALA A 33 -8.12 -13.16 -45.53
C ALA A 33 -8.03 -11.95 -44.56
N PRO A 34 -9.17 -11.31 -44.18
CA PRO A 34 -9.14 -10.23 -43.22
C PRO A 34 -8.54 -10.75 -41.92
N GLU A 35 -7.49 -10.07 -41.43
CA GLU A 35 -7.01 -10.26 -40.07
C GLU A 35 -8.17 -10.09 -39.10
N PRO A 36 -8.30 -10.93 -38.06
CA PRO A 36 -9.31 -10.72 -37.06
C PRO A 36 -9.07 -9.37 -36.38
N GLU A 37 -9.93 -8.39 -36.66
CA GLU A 37 -10.06 -7.20 -35.84
C GLU A 37 -10.32 -7.67 -34.42
N THR A 38 -9.33 -7.54 -33.54
CA THR A 38 -9.51 -7.63 -32.11
C THR A 38 -10.40 -6.45 -31.74
N GLU A 39 -11.72 -6.65 -31.69
CA GLU A 39 -12.63 -5.77 -31.00
C GLU A 39 -12.16 -5.69 -29.53
N GLN A 40 -11.35 -4.70 -29.24
CA GLN A 40 -11.25 -4.19 -27.87
C GLN A 40 -12.63 -3.58 -27.60
N ALA A 41 -13.49 -4.39 -26.99
CA ALA A 41 -14.74 -3.91 -26.45
C ALA A 41 -14.39 -2.83 -25.41
N ASN A 42 -14.55 -1.59 -25.83
CA ASN A 42 -14.57 -0.43 -24.95
C ASN A 42 -15.85 -0.60 -24.11
N GLN A 43 -15.77 -1.33 -22.98
CA GLN A 43 -16.87 -1.42 -22.03
C GLN A 43 -17.01 -0.02 -21.43
N GLU A 44 -18.06 0.68 -21.86
CA GLU A 44 -18.50 1.91 -21.20
C GLU A 44 -18.77 1.57 -19.72
N VAL A 45 -17.94 2.10 -18.82
CA VAL A 45 -18.12 1.92 -17.38
C VAL A 45 -19.38 2.67 -16.99
N THR A 46 -20.43 1.92 -16.68
CA THR A 46 -21.69 2.51 -16.22
C THR A 46 -21.58 2.90 -14.77
N THR A 47 -21.86 4.16 -14.45
CA THR A 47 -21.88 4.61 -13.04
C THR A 47 -22.93 3.83 -12.26
N PRO A 48 -22.56 3.20 -11.11
CA PRO A 48 -23.49 2.48 -10.26
C PRO A 48 -24.62 3.39 -9.73
N GLU A 49 -25.76 2.83 -9.39
CA GLU A 49 -26.89 3.58 -8.80
C GLU A 49 -26.50 4.23 -7.46
N ASN A 50 -25.71 3.55 -6.65
CA ASN A 50 -25.11 4.06 -5.42
C ASN A 50 -23.58 4.04 -5.54
N PRO A 51 -22.95 5.10 -6.10
CA PRO A 51 -21.54 5.05 -6.42
C PRO A 51 -20.59 5.27 -5.25
N ASP A 52 -21.05 5.86 -4.15
CA ASP A 52 -20.17 6.25 -3.04
C ASP A 52 -19.93 5.09 -2.07
N ILE A 53 -18.66 4.82 -1.75
CA ILE A 53 -18.25 3.85 -0.74
C ILE A 53 -17.33 4.49 0.30
N ILE A 54 -17.46 4.07 1.54
CA ILE A 54 -16.61 4.48 2.65
C ILE A 54 -15.59 3.37 2.92
N LEU A 55 -14.32 3.66 2.63
CA LEU A 55 -13.19 2.81 2.99
C LEU A 55 -12.62 3.27 4.34
N ALA A 56 -12.75 2.46 5.39
CA ALA A 56 -12.02 2.69 6.63
C ALA A 56 -10.67 1.93 6.59
N THR A 57 -9.60 2.66 6.82
CA THR A 57 -8.23 2.14 6.79
C THR A 57 -7.36 2.80 7.85
N THR A 58 -6.06 2.50 7.86
CA THR A 58 -5.13 3.06 8.83
C THR A 58 -4.36 4.26 8.27
N THR A 59 -3.92 5.15 9.18
CA THR A 59 -3.08 6.28 8.80
C THR A 59 -1.78 5.84 8.14
N SER A 60 -1.16 4.74 8.60
CA SER A 60 0.05 4.22 7.97
C SER A 60 -0.19 3.68 6.56
N THR A 61 -1.35 3.09 6.28
CA THR A 61 -1.73 2.68 4.93
C THR A 61 -1.88 3.89 4.01
N GLN A 62 -2.54 4.95 4.47
CA GLN A 62 -2.66 6.20 3.72
C GLN A 62 -1.28 6.86 3.52
N ASP A 63 -0.49 6.98 4.58
CA ASP A 63 0.83 7.64 4.58
C ASP A 63 1.87 6.94 3.67
N SER A 64 1.65 5.66 3.33
CA SER A 64 2.51 4.93 2.38
C SER A 64 2.37 5.40 0.93
N GLY A 65 1.28 6.08 0.59
CA GLY A 65 0.97 6.53 -0.78
C GLY A 65 0.36 5.45 -1.69
N LEU A 66 0.25 4.20 -1.26
CA LEU A 66 -0.30 3.10 -2.10
C LEU A 66 -1.74 3.39 -2.54
N LEU A 67 -2.58 3.91 -1.65
CA LEU A 67 -3.97 4.22 -1.95
C LEU A 67 -4.13 5.36 -2.95
N ASP A 68 -3.17 6.28 -3.04
CA ASP A 68 -3.18 7.36 -4.03
C ASP A 68 -3.00 6.84 -5.48
N VAL A 69 -2.46 5.63 -5.62
CA VAL A 69 -2.36 4.92 -6.90
C VAL A 69 -3.59 4.02 -7.13
N LEU A 70 -3.99 3.23 -6.13
CA LEU A 70 -5.02 2.20 -6.31
C LEU A 70 -6.44 2.77 -6.39
N ILE A 71 -6.77 3.80 -5.62
CA ILE A 71 -8.14 4.36 -5.60
C ILE A 71 -8.54 4.95 -6.94
N PRO A 72 -7.76 5.82 -7.60
CA PRO A 72 -8.12 6.32 -8.93
C PRO A 72 -8.34 5.22 -9.96
N MET A 73 -7.53 4.16 -9.92
CA MET A 73 -7.68 3.00 -10.81
C MET A 73 -8.98 2.24 -10.56
N PHE A 74 -9.33 2.03 -9.28
CA PHE A 74 -10.59 1.41 -8.91
C PHE A 74 -11.78 2.23 -9.39
N GLU A 75 -11.76 3.54 -9.16
CA GLU A 75 -12.82 4.46 -9.56
C GLU A 75 -13.00 4.51 -11.08
N GLU A 76 -11.89 4.53 -11.84
CA GLU A 76 -11.91 4.48 -13.30
C GLU A 76 -12.47 3.17 -13.84
N GLN A 77 -12.13 2.05 -13.22
CA GLN A 77 -12.56 0.72 -13.68
C GLN A 77 -14.01 0.39 -13.34
N THR A 78 -14.52 0.93 -12.24
CA THR A 78 -15.80 0.47 -11.67
C THR A 78 -16.91 1.53 -11.68
N GLY A 79 -16.55 2.82 -11.76
CA GLY A 79 -17.48 3.93 -11.60
C GLY A 79 -17.89 4.21 -10.16
N PHE A 80 -17.43 3.42 -9.17
CA PHE A 80 -17.59 3.76 -7.76
C PHE A 80 -16.66 4.91 -7.37
N ARG A 81 -16.95 5.59 -6.27
CA ARG A 81 -16.15 6.68 -5.69
C ARG A 81 -15.81 6.34 -4.26
N VAL A 82 -14.53 6.39 -3.92
CA VAL A 82 -14.03 5.98 -2.61
C VAL A 82 -13.82 7.19 -1.71
N LYS A 83 -14.51 7.21 -0.59
CA LYS A 83 -14.23 8.11 0.51
C LYS A 83 -13.37 7.40 1.54
N THR A 84 -12.07 7.67 1.55
CA THR A 84 -11.13 7.10 2.52
C THR A 84 -11.24 7.80 3.86
N ILE A 85 -11.33 7.01 4.93
CA ILE A 85 -11.23 7.47 6.32
C ILE A 85 -10.03 6.75 6.94
N ALA A 86 -8.91 7.46 7.04
CA ALA A 86 -7.65 6.95 7.58
C ALA A 86 -7.54 7.32 9.07
N VAL A 87 -7.59 6.31 9.95
CA VAL A 87 -7.59 6.46 11.41
C VAL A 87 -6.73 5.36 12.05
N GLY A 88 -6.63 5.30 13.37
CA GLY A 88 -6.00 4.16 14.04
C GLY A 88 -6.79 2.86 13.82
N THR A 89 -6.09 1.71 13.83
CA THR A 89 -6.72 0.39 13.56
C THR A 89 -7.96 0.14 14.42
N GLY A 90 -7.90 0.43 15.71
CA GLY A 90 -9.06 0.24 16.60
C GLY A 90 -10.27 1.06 16.18
N GLN A 91 -10.06 2.29 15.71
CA GLN A 91 -11.13 3.14 15.21
C GLN A 91 -11.67 2.64 13.87
N ALA A 92 -10.81 2.21 12.93
CA ALA A 92 -11.22 1.64 11.65
C ALA A 92 -12.09 0.38 11.86
N LEU A 93 -11.65 -0.54 12.74
CA LEU A 93 -12.40 -1.73 13.08
C LEU A 93 -13.74 -1.41 13.76
N ALA A 94 -13.77 -0.41 14.67
CA ALA A 94 -15.01 0.04 15.30
C ALA A 94 -16.01 0.63 14.29
N MET A 95 -15.56 1.27 13.22
CA MET A 95 -16.43 1.71 12.13
C MET A 95 -17.10 0.53 11.43
N GLY A 96 -16.32 -0.54 11.15
CA GLY A 96 -16.88 -1.78 10.58
C GLY A 96 -17.87 -2.46 11.51
N GLU A 97 -17.56 -2.55 12.81
CA GLU A 97 -18.41 -3.15 13.82
C GLU A 97 -19.77 -2.44 13.97
N LYS A 98 -19.82 -1.15 13.65
CA LYS A 98 -21.04 -0.31 13.73
C LYS A 98 -21.74 -0.10 12.39
N GLY A 99 -21.18 -0.58 11.28
CA GLY A 99 -21.72 -0.31 9.94
C GLY A 99 -21.56 1.16 9.51
N GLU A 100 -20.51 1.83 9.99
CA GLU A 100 -20.15 3.22 9.65
C GLU A 100 -19.15 3.29 8.49
N ALA A 101 -18.70 2.14 7.97
CA ALA A 101 -17.92 1.97 6.76
C ALA A 101 -18.53 0.87 5.91
N ASP A 102 -18.20 0.84 4.62
CA ASP A 102 -18.64 -0.20 3.68
C ASP A 102 -17.58 -1.30 3.54
N VAL A 103 -16.32 -0.92 3.54
CA VAL A 103 -15.17 -1.82 3.40
C VAL A 103 -14.04 -1.38 4.32
N LEU A 104 -13.28 -2.35 4.82
CA LEU A 104 -12.10 -2.12 5.67
C LEU A 104 -10.84 -2.64 4.95
N LEU A 105 -9.74 -1.91 5.10
CA LEU A 105 -8.39 -2.36 4.74
C LEU A 105 -7.48 -2.11 5.94
N THR A 106 -7.16 -3.17 6.69
CA THR A 106 -6.42 -3.09 7.95
C THR A 106 -5.30 -4.14 8.01
N HIS A 107 -4.45 -4.07 9.03
CA HIS A 107 -3.26 -4.92 9.15
C HIS A 107 -2.99 -5.37 10.59
N ALA A 108 -4.04 -5.80 11.29
CA ALA A 108 -3.96 -6.32 12.65
C ALA A 108 -4.81 -7.59 12.80
N PRO A 109 -4.38 -8.74 12.24
CA PRO A 109 -5.19 -9.97 12.15
C PRO A 109 -5.83 -10.40 13.47
N ALA A 110 -5.09 -10.27 14.59
CA ALA A 110 -5.60 -10.63 15.91
C ALA A 110 -6.79 -9.75 16.35
N SER A 111 -6.85 -8.48 15.91
CA SER A 111 -7.94 -7.55 16.20
C SER A 111 -9.08 -7.65 15.18
N GLU A 112 -8.83 -8.18 13.99
CA GLU A 112 -9.81 -8.36 12.91
C GLU A 112 -10.66 -9.63 13.10
N LYS A 113 -10.06 -10.71 13.61
CA LYS A 113 -10.73 -12.00 13.84
C LYS A 113 -12.05 -11.90 14.63
N PRO A 114 -12.16 -11.11 15.70
CA PRO A 114 -13.43 -10.93 16.41
C PRO A 114 -14.56 -10.35 15.54
N LEU A 115 -14.23 -9.48 14.56
CA LEU A 115 -15.25 -8.93 13.65
C LEU A 115 -15.74 -10.00 12.67
N VAL A 116 -14.85 -10.87 12.19
CA VAL A 116 -15.20 -12.03 11.36
C VAL A 116 -16.07 -13.01 12.16
N GLU A 117 -15.66 -13.38 13.36
CA GLU A 117 -16.37 -14.31 14.24
C GLU A 117 -17.76 -13.80 14.64
N SER A 118 -17.89 -12.49 14.87
CA SER A 118 -19.20 -11.88 15.15
C SER A 118 -20.08 -11.75 13.91
N GLY A 119 -19.54 -11.94 12.71
CA GLY A 119 -20.21 -11.72 11.43
C GLY A 119 -20.47 -10.23 11.15
N ALA A 120 -19.74 -9.30 11.78
CA ALA A 120 -19.82 -7.87 11.46
C ALA A 120 -19.22 -7.59 10.08
N VAL A 121 -18.24 -8.40 9.68
CA VAL A 121 -17.61 -8.35 8.36
C VAL A 121 -17.69 -9.72 7.68
N THR A 122 -17.65 -9.70 6.37
CA THR A 122 -17.62 -10.86 5.48
C THR A 122 -16.52 -10.71 4.44
N ASN A 123 -16.31 -11.71 3.60
CA ASN A 123 -15.34 -11.66 2.51
C ASN A 123 -13.94 -11.17 2.97
N TYR A 124 -13.45 -11.75 4.07
CA TYR A 124 -12.15 -11.47 4.66
C TYR A 124 -11.05 -12.06 3.78
N GLN A 125 -10.26 -11.23 3.14
CA GLN A 125 -9.26 -11.64 2.16
C GLN A 125 -7.88 -11.10 2.51
N LEU A 126 -6.87 -11.97 2.40
CA LEU A 126 -5.48 -11.57 2.46
C LEU A 126 -5.11 -10.82 1.18
N VAL A 127 -4.48 -9.66 1.32
CA VAL A 127 -4.11 -8.79 0.18
C VAL A 127 -2.62 -8.75 -0.05
N MET A 128 -1.88 -8.37 0.98
CA MET A 128 -0.45 -8.08 0.89
C MET A 128 0.20 -8.12 2.27
N HIS A 129 1.52 -8.08 2.30
CA HIS A 129 2.25 -7.74 3.51
C HIS A 129 3.35 -6.72 3.21
N ASN A 130 3.77 -6.02 4.24
CA ASN A 130 5.09 -5.42 4.36
C ASN A 130 5.69 -5.87 5.70
N ASP A 131 6.80 -5.30 6.12
CA ASP A 131 7.36 -5.56 7.43
C ASP A 131 7.36 -4.31 8.31
N PHE A 132 7.30 -4.55 9.59
CA PHE A 132 7.72 -3.57 10.56
C PHE A 132 9.25 -3.53 10.61
N ILE A 133 9.78 -2.36 10.89
CA ILE A 133 11.18 -2.13 11.13
C ILE A 133 11.36 -1.29 12.39
N LEU A 134 12.43 -1.54 13.13
CA LEU A 134 12.86 -0.62 14.17
C LEU A 134 13.81 0.40 13.55
N VAL A 135 13.47 1.66 13.67
CA VAL A 135 14.34 2.78 13.24
C VAL A 135 14.85 3.55 14.45
N GLY A 136 16.00 4.19 14.31
CA GLY A 136 16.61 4.95 15.38
C GLY A 136 17.65 5.95 14.86
N PRO A 137 18.23 6.78 15.73
CA PRO A 137 19.22 7.77 15.37
C PRO A 137 20.52 7.11 14.89
N SER A 138 21.26 7.80 14.02
CA SER A 138 22.56 7.32 13.52
C SER A 138 23.61 7.10 14.64
N SER A 139 23.49 7.85 15.75
CA SER A 139 24.32 7.71 16.95
C SER A 139 24.17 6.38 17.69
N ASP A 140 23.04 5.68 17.49
CA ASP A 140 22.70 4.38 18.05
C ASP A 140 23.09 4.22 19.53
N PRO A 141 22.55 5.02 20.46
CA PRO A 141 22.96 5.03 21.88
C PRO A 141 22.69 3.69 22.57
N ALA A 142 21.71 2.92 22.14
CA ALA A 142 21.40 1.60 22.68
C ALA A 142 22.18 0.46 21.99
N LYS A 143 22.97 0.74 20.94
CA LYS A 143 23.78 -0.21 20.17
C LYS A 143 22.95 -1.38 19.61
N VAL A 144 21.86 -1.05 18.94
CA VAL A 144 20.91 -2.04 18.44
C VAL A 144 21.11 -2.44 16.99
N LYS A 145 21.89 -1.67 16.19
CA LYS A 145 22.09 -1.90 14.75
C LYS A 145 22.70 -3.27 14.41
N ASP A 146 23.47 -3.85 15.30
CA ASP A 146 24.08 -5.17 15.10
C ASP A 146 23.21 -6.34 15.61
N LEU A 147 22.06 -6.04 16.23
CA LEU A 147 21.16 -7.04 16.76
C LEU A 147 20.25 -7.57 15.64
N LYS A 148 19.97 -8.85 15.67
CA LYS A 148 19.10 -9.52 14.70
C LYS A 148 17.67 -9.71 15.21
N SER A 149 17.48 -9.58 16.50
CA SER A 149 16.20 -9.73 17.16
C SER A 149 15.66 -8.38 17.62
N VAL A 150 14.43 -8.08 17.24
CA VAL A 150 13.72 -6.89 17.71
C VAL A 150 13.51 -6.94 19.22
N ALA A 151 13.30 -8.13 19.79
CA ALA A 151 13.17 -8.34 21.23
C ALA A 151 14.45 -7.92 21.98
N ASP A 152 15.64 -8.31 21.47
CA ASP A 152 16.92 -7.90 22.06
C ASP A 152 17.17 -6.40 21.90
N ALA A 153 16.75 -5.82 20.78
CA ALA A 153 16.85 -4.38 20.56
C ALA A 153 15.98 -3.58 21.54
N PHE A 154 14.73 -4.00 21.72
CA PHE A 154 13.83 -3.38 22.71
C PHE A 154 14.39 -3.47 24.12
N LYS A 155 14.94 -4.63 24.50
CA LYS A 155 15.61 -4.81 25.77
C LYS A 155 16.79 -3.85 25.95
N ALA A 156 17.67 -3.73 24.95
CA ALA A 156 18.82 -2.84 24.99
C ALA A 156 18.40 -1.35 25.11
N ILE A 157 17.34 -0.94 24.42
CA ILE A 157 16.78 0.41 24.51
C ILE A 157 16.30 0.70 25.94
N SER A 158 15.58 -0.23 26.55
CA SER A 158 15.11 -0.10 27.94
C SER A 158 16.27 -0.06 28.94
N GLU A 159 17.23 -0.97 28.82
CA GLU A 159 18.40 -1.06 29.72
C GLU A 159 19.28 0.20 29.68
N THR A 160 19.38 0.85 28.52
CA THR A 160 20.13 2.11 28.35
C THR A 160 19.28 3.34 28.66
N SER A 161 17.98 3.18 28.89
CA SER A 161 17.01 4.28 28.99
C SER A 161 17.07 5.23 27.80
N SER A 162 17.40 4.71 26.62
CA SER A 162 17.36 5.45 25.36
C SER A 162 15.93 5.80 24.98
N ILE A 163 15.70 6.97 24.38
CA ILE A 163 14.34 7.40 24.05
C ILE A 163 13.69 6.41 23.08
N PHE A 164 12.52 5.92 23.44
CA PHE A 164 11.62 5.17 22.57
C PHE A 164 10.32 5.97 22.39
N VAL A 165 9.96 6.20 21.14
CA VAL A 165 8.77 6.97 20.77
C VAL A 165 7.71 6.01 20.26
N SER A 166 6.64 5.86 21.04
CA SER A 166 5.47 5.02 20.72
C SER A 166 4.38 5.83 20.05
N ARG A 167 3.58 5.18 19.23
CA ARG A 167 2.37 5.80 18.69
C ARG A 167 1.35 6.09 19.77
N GLY A 168 1.06 5.16 20.68
CA GLY A 168 0.11 5.35 21.77
C GLY A 168 -1.33 5.64 21.32
N ASP A 169 -1.73 5.15 20.12
CA ASP A 169 -2.98 5.52 19.44
C ASP A 169 -3.90 4.33 19.12
N ASP A 170 -3.64 3.18 19.72
CA ASP A 170 -4.36 1.92 19.46
C ASP A 170 -4.28 1.42 18.01
N SER A 171 -3.27 1.87 17.24
CA SER A 171 -3.00 1.42 15.88
C SER A 171 -2.46 -0.01 15.82
N GLY A 172 -2.35 -0.57 14.59
CA GLY A 172 -1.69 -1.86 14.38
C GLY A 172 -0.23 -1.84 14.80
N THR A 173 0.49 -0.74 14.52
CA THR A 173 1.88 -0.55 14.95
C THR A 173 1.99 -0.44 16.47
N ASP A 174 1.08 0.32 17.12
CA ASP A 174 1.02 0.44 18.58
C ASP A 174 0.78 -0.93 19.24
N LYS A 175 -0.18 -1.69 18.72
CA LYS A 175 -0.47 -3.05 19.19
C LYS A 175 0.72 -4.00 19.01
N LYS A 176 1.41 -3.91 17.88
CA LYS A 176 2.61 -4.69 17.58
C LYS A 176 3.74 -4.35 18.56
N GLU A 177 4.03 -3.09 18.75
CA GLU A 177 5.04 -2.58 19.65
C GLU A 177 4.75 -3.01 21.11
N LYS A 178 3.54 -2.76 21.60
CA LYS A 178 3.12 -3.15 22.96
C LYS A 178 3.14 -4.67 23.16
N GLY A 179 2.86 -5.44 22.10
CA GLY A 179 3.01 -6.89 22.08
C GLY A 179 4.47 -7.31 22.34
N ILE A 180 5.42 -6.69 21.66
CA ILE A 180 6.85 -6.98 21.84
C ILE A 180 7.29 -6.68 23.29
N TRP A 181 6.97 -5.51 23.85
CA TRP A 181 7.28 -5.18 25.26
C TRP A 181 6.70 -6.20 26.24
N LYS A 182 5.45 -6.62 26.00
CA LYS A 182 4.78 -7.62 26.81
C LYS A 182 5.47 -8.98 26.74
N ASP A 183 5.86 -9.42 25.54
CA ASP A 183 6.47 -10.73 25.30
C ASP A 183 7.86 -10.85 25.98
N ILE A 184 8.61 -9.74 26.00
CA ILE A 184 9.89 -9.67 26.71
C ILE A 184 9.74 -9.35 28.21
N ASN A 185 8.51 -9.15 28.67
CA ASN A 185 8.19 -8.85 30.08
C ASN A 185 8.93 -7.60 30.65
N ILE A 186 9.05 -6.55 29.81
CA ILE A 186 9.62 -5.27 30.20
C ILE A 186 8.48 -4.23 30.21
N PRO A 187 8.28 -3.51 31.34
CA PRO A 187 7.31 -2.42 31.39
C PRO A 187 7.73 -1.28 30.44
N ASN A 188 6.80 -0.89 29.56
CA ASN A 188 6.95 0.24 28.67
C ASN A 188 6.49 1.51 29.37
N GLU A 189 7.27 1.98 30.35
CA GLU A 189 6.96 3.12 31.19
C GLU A 189 8.21 3.91 31.58
N GLY A 190 8.02 5.12 32.07
CA GLY A 190 9.14 5.99 32.48
C GLY A 190 9.46 7.07 31.44
N SER A 191 10.45 7.91 31.76
CA SER A 191 10.78 9.09 30.93
C SER A 191 11.36 8.76 29.56
N TRP A 192 11.91 7.56 29.39
CA TRP A 192 12.47 7.09 28.12
C TRP A 192 11.40 6.59 27.14
N TYR A 193 10.23 6.17 27.62
CA TYR A 193 9.12 5.72 26.81
C TYR A 193 8.09 6.84 26.64
N GLN A 194 7.85 7.28 25.42
CA GLN A 194 7.03 8.48 25.13
C GLN A 194 5.97 8.17 24.11
N GLU A 195 4.72 8.21 24.52
CA GLU A 195 3.55 8.07 23.63
C GLU A 195 3.19 9.41 22.97
N THR A 196 2.96 9.39 21.65
CA THR A 196 2.64 10.59 20.86
C THR A 196 1.15 10.82 20.72
N GLY A 197 0.34 9.77 20.69
CA GLY A 197 -1.06 9.81 20.31
C GLY A 197 -1.29 10.22 18.85
N GLN A 198 -0.28 10.04 17.99
CA GLN A 198 -0.28 10.50 16.60
C GLN A 198 -0.16 9.34 15.59
N GLY A 199 -0.50 9.61 14.31
CA GLY A 199 -0.26 8.68 13.20
C GLY A 199 1.23 8.41 12.94
N MET A 200 1.53 7.39 12.12
CA MET A 200 2.89 6.90 11.93
C MET A 200 3.84 7.97 11.40
N GLY A 201 3.43 8.72 10.39
CA GLY A 201 4.26 9.79 9.81
C GLY A 201 4.64 10.86 10.82
N GLN A 202 3.70 11.30 11.66
CA GLN A 202 3.99 12.25 12.74
C GLN A 202 4.88 11.65 13.82
N THR A 203 4.68 10.39 14.18
CA THR A 203 5.50 9.68 15.17
C THR A 203 6.94 9.57 14.70
N LEU A 204 7.19 9.26 13.42
CA LEU A 204 8.52 9.27 12.81
C LEU A 204 9.22 10.64 12.91
N ASN A 205 8.49 11.72 12.61
CA ASN A 205 9.02 13.07 12.74
C ASN A 205 9.41 13.40 14.20
N ILE A 206 8.57 13.00 15.17
CA ILE A 206 8.86 13.21 16.60
C ILE A 206 10.07 12.37 17.03
N ALA A 207 10.16 11.10 16.60
CA ALA A 207 11.30 10.23 16.89
C ALA A 207 12.61 10.82 16.31
N SER A 208 12.55 11.34 15.07
CA SER A 208 13.68 12.00 14.42
C SER A 208 14.16 13.22 15.22
N GLN A 209 13.25 14.10 15.64
CA GLN A 209 13.58 15.31 16.42
C GLN A 209 14.13 14.99 17.82
N LYS A 210 13.71 13.88 18.43
CA LYS A 210 14.12 13.45 19.77
C LYS A 210 15.34 12.54 19.76
N GLU A 211 15.89 12.24 18.59
CA GLU A 211 16.94 11.23 18.42
C GLU A 211 16.57 9.92 19.11
N GLY A 212 15.31 9.51 18.96
CA GLY A 212 14.73 8.34 19.61
C GLY A 212 14.52 7.18 18.64
N TYR A 213 14.30 5.99 19.20
CA TYR A 213 13.88 4.79 18.46
C TYR A 213 12.36 4.76 18.32
N THR A 214 11.87 4.16 17.24
CA THR A 214 10.45 3.88 17.06
C THR A 214 10.24 2.65 16.15
N LEU A 215 9.18 1.91 16.41
CA LEU A 215 8.71 0.87 15.50
C LEU A 215 7.83 1.52 14.42
N THR A 216 8.04 1.15 13.17
CA THR A 216 7.27 1.65 12.03
C THR A 216 7.10 0.56 10.98
N ASP A 217 6.10 0.68 10.12
CA ASP A 217 6.09 -0.07 8.87
C ASP A 217 7.13 0.52 7.90
N ARG A 218 7.72 -0.36 7.08
CA ARG A 218 8.77 0.03 6.12
C ARG A 218 8.27 1.05 5.11
N ALA A 219 7.05 0.88 4.61
CA ALA A 219 6.51 1.74 3.56
C ALA A 219 6.41 3.20 4.02
N THR A 220 5.82 3.46 5.19
CA THR A 220 5.73 4.83 5.75
C THR A 220 7.11 5.41 6.01
N PHE A 221 8.07 4.60 6.51
CA PHE A 221 9.44 5.08 6.72
C PHE A 221 10.11 5.49 5.41
N LEU A 222 10.08 4.63 4.39
CA LEU A 222 10.72 4.91 3.10
C LEU A 222 10.10 6.10 2.38
N ALA A 223 8.77 6.26 2.47
CA ALA A 223 8.07 7.42 1.90
C ALA A 223 8.50 8.76 2.53
N GLN A 224 9.06 8.75 3.73
CA GLN A 224 9.45 9.98 4.45
C GLN A 224 10.96 10.07 4.76
N LYS A 225 11.75 9.06 4.42
CA LYS A 225 13.13 8.89 4.92
C LYS A 225 14.04 10.07 4.62
N ASP A 226 13.84 10.74 3.49
CA ASP A 226 14.67 11.89 3.08
C ASP A 226 14.49 13.12 3.98
N ASN A 227 13.40 13.17 4.75
CA ASN A 227 13.09 14.23 5.71
C ASN A 227 13.40 13.82 7.16
N LEU A 228 13.88 12.59 7.39
CA LEU A 228 14.14 12.05 8.71
C LEU A 228 15.64 11.88 8.97
N GLN A 229 16.05 12.07 10.23
CA GLN A 229 17.40 11.74 10.70
C GLN A 229 17.41 10.40 11.42
N LEU A 230 16.74 9.41 10.83
CA LEU A 230 16.62 8.07 11.34
C LEU A 230 17.17 7.07 10.31
N GLU A 231 17.69 5.95 10.83
CA GLU A 231 18.18 4.83 10.03
C GLU A 231 17.51 3.54 10.49
N ILE A 232 17.44 2.55 9.59
CA ILE A 232 16.95 1.22 9.96
C ILE A 232 17.95 0.58 10.93
N ALA A 233 17.49 0.24 12.11
CA ALA A 233 18.28 -0.39 13.14
C ALA A 233 18.10 -1.92 13.18
N VAL A 234 16.83 -2.41 13.08
CA VAL A 234 16.53 -3.85 13.02
C VAL A 234 15.45 -4.08 11.97
N GLN A 235 15.61 -5.11 11.14
CA GLN A 235 14.69 -5.52 10.08
C GLN A 235 14.82 -7.01 9.76
N GLY A 236 13.89 -7.54 8.94
CA GLY A 236 13.98 -8.85 8.33
C GLY A 236 13.65 -10.02 9.28
N GLU A 237 13.06 -9.74 10.44
CA GLU A 237 12.59 -10.75 11.36
C GLU A 237 11.14 -11.16 11.06
N LYS A 238 10.87 -12.47 11.02
CA LYS A 238 9.53 -13.00 10.73
C LYS A 238 8.44 -12.45 11.66
N SER A 239 8.78 -12.21 12.91
CA SER A 239 7.87 -11.62 13.89
C SER A 239 7.46 -10.19 13.54
N LEU A 240 8.17 -9.53 12.64
CA LEU A 240 7.90 -8.16 12.18
C LEU A 240 7.03 -8.09 10.91
N LEU A 241 6.51 -9.20 10.40
CA LEU A 241 5.57 -9.15 9.27
C LEU A 241 4.32 -8.38 9.62
N ASN A 242 3.92 -7.51 8.70
CA ASN A 242 2.74 -6.66 8.78
C ASN A 242 1.76 -7.07 7.67
N ILE A 243 0.71 -7.81 8.05
CA ILE A 243 -0.18 -8.53 7.14
C ILE A 243 -1.47 -7.77 6.97
N TYR A 244 -1.83 -7.45 5.73
CA TYR A 244 -3.00 -6.65 5.36
C TYR A 244 -4.15 -7.51 4.88
N HIS A 245 -5.33 -7.25 5.42
CA HIS A 245 -6.59 -7.83 4.96
C HIS A 245 -7.55 -6.76 4.49
N VAL A 246 -8.29 -7.09 3.44
CA VAL A 246 -9.48 -6.35 3.02
C VAL A 246 -10.72 -7.15 3.43
N MET A 247 -11.77 -6.49 3.88
CA MET A 247 -13.01 -7.14 4.32
C MET A 247 -14.22 -6.25 4.09
N GLN A 248 -15.30 -6.88 3.70
CA GLN A 248 -16.59 -6.24 3.44
C GLN A 248 -17.40 -6.14 4.72
N VAL A 249 -17.98 -4.99 5.03
CA VAL A 249 -18.94 -4.85 6.12
C VAL A 249 -20.23 -5.55 5.75
N ASN A 250 -20.79 -6.34 6.67
CA ASN A 250 -21.89 -7.26 6.39
C ASN A 250 -23.23 -6.53 6.24
N GLU A 251 -23.79 -6.52 5.03
CA GLU A 251 -25.07 -5.90 4.70
C GLU A 251 -26.26 -6.53 5.42
N GLU A 252 -26.21 -7.82 5.76
CA GLU A 252 -27.27 -8.49 6.52
C GLU A 252 -27.41 -7.92 7.93
N LYS A 253 -26.29 -7.49 8.51
CA LYS A 253 -26.28 -6.78 9.81
C LYS A 253 -26.51 -5.29 9.68
N PHE A 254 -25.98 -4.68 8.63
CA PHE A 254 -25.95 -3.23 8.43
C PHE A 254 -26.55 -2.86 7.06
N PRO A 255 -27.89 -2.85 6.90
CA PRO A 255 -28.54 -2.68 5.59
C PRO A 255 -28.28 -1.32 4.89
N LYS A 256 -27.54 -0.40 5.50
CA LYS A 256 -27.21 0.91 4.93
C LYS A 256 -25.86 0.92 4.21
N VAL A 257 -25.03 -0.12 4.40
CA VAL A 257 -23.73 -0.20 3.73
C VAL A 257 -23.89 -0.45 2.24
N ASN A 258 -22.97 0.09 1.46
CA ASN A 258 -22.90 -0.15 0.02
C ASN A 258 -22.21 -1.50 -0.25
N ALA A 259 -22.99 -2.57 -0.21
CA ALA A 259 -22.49 -3.94 -0.36
C ALA A 259 -21.86 -4.19 -1.73
N ASP A 260 -22.46 -3.67 -2.81
CA ASP A 260 -21.96 -3.85 -4.19
C ASP A 260 -20.61 -3.15 -4.36
N GLY A 261 -20.49 -1.90 -3.86
CA GLY A 261 -19.23 -1.17 -3.89
C GLY A 261 -18.15 -1.79 -3.02
N ALA A 262 -18.50 -2.26 -1.84
CA ALA A 262 -17.58 -2.97 -0.94
C ALA A 262 -17.06 -4.27 -1.57
N LYS A 263 -17.95 -5.06 -2.16
CA LYS A 263 -17.60 -6.28 -2.90
C LYS A 263 -16.67 -5.99 -4.07
N ALA A 264 -17.00 -4.98 -4.88
CA ALA A 264 -16.17 -4.57 -6.01
C ALA A 264 -14.76 -4.15 -5.54
N PHE A 265 -14.64 -3.44 -4.41
CA PHE A 265 -13.35 -3.04 -3.85
C PHE A 265 -12.54 -4.25 -3.36
N VAL A 266 -13.17 -5.22 -2.68
CA VAL A 266 -12.48 -6.46 -2.28
C VAL A 266 -11.97 -7.22 -3.51
N GLU A 267 -12.82 -7.41 -4.53
CA GLU A 267 -12.45 -8.08 -5.78
C GLU A 267 -11.30 -7.36 -6.50
N PHE A 268 -11.33 -6.03 -6.54
CA PHE A 268 -10.26 -5.22 -7.10
C PHE A 268 -8.93 -5.42 -6.35
N MET A 269 -8.94 -5.41 -5.02
CA MET A 269 -7.71 -5.57 -4.22
C MET A 269 -7.02 -6.92 -4.41
N ILE A 270 -7.78 -7.98 -4.72
CA ILE A 270 -7.24 -9.33 -4.95
C ILE A 270 -7.08 -9.68 -6.43
N ASP A 271 -7.48 -8.79 -7.36
CA ASP A 271 -7.28 -9.00 -8.80
C ASP A 271 -5.80 -9.04 -9.16
N SER A 272 -5.46 -9.89 -10.13
CA SER A 272 -4.06 -10.13 -10.52
C SER A 272 -3.31 -8.86 -10.96
N LYS A 273 -3.97 -7.95 -11.70
CA LYS A 273 -3.36 -6.70 -12.16
C LYS A 273 -3.11 -5.75 -10.99
N THR A 274 -4.05 -5.63 -10.06
CA THR A 274 -3.87 -4.84 -8.84
C THR A 274 -2.75 -5.41 -7.98
N GLN A 275 -2.68 -6.74 -7.86
CA GLN A 275 -1.62 -7.43 -7.13
C GLN A 275 -0.23 -7.20 -7.76
N ASP A 276 -0.13 -7.14 -9.08
CA ASP A 276 1.13 -6.80 -9.75
C ASP A 276 1.56 -5.36 -9.43
N ILE A 277 0.64 -4.41 -9.46
CA ILE A 277 0.91 -3.01 -9.08
C ILE A 277 1.34 -2.90 -7.61
N ILE A 278 0.68 -3.61 -6.70
CA ILE A 278 1.08 -3.68 -5.28
C ILE A 278 2.51 -4.19 -5.15
N GLY A 279 2.87 -5.26 -5.87
CA GLY A 279 4.20 -5.87 -5.83
C GLY A 279 5.30 -5.04 -6.49
N GLU A 280 4.95 -4.09 -7.34
CA GLU A 280 5.88 -3.17 -8.02
C GLU A 280 5.94 -1.79 -7.36
N PHE A 281 5.00 -1.49 -6.46
CA PHE A 281 4.91 -0.19 -5.80
C PHE A 281 6.17 0.11 -4.99
N GLY A 282 6.82 1.22 -5.31
CA GLY A 282 8.07 1.68 -4.67
C GLY A 282 9.35 1.27 -5.42
N MET A 283 9.29 0.32 -6.37
CA MET A 283 10.48 -0.15 -7.10
C MET A 283 11.24 0.98 -7.82
N ASP A 284 10.53 1.89 -8.47
CA ASP A 284 11.15 2.99 -9.23
C ASP A 284 11.81 4.02 -8.31
N GLU A 285 11.24 4.23 -7.11
CA GLU A 285 11.69 5.27 -6.19
C GLU A 285 12.74 4.76 -5.20
N TYR A 286 12.57 3.55 -4.69
CA TYR A 286 13.39 3.00 -3.61
C TYR A 286 14.30 1.84 -4.04
N GLY A 287 14.11 1.30 -5.26
CA GLY A 287 14.83 0.14 -5.76
C GLY A 287 14.38 -1.20 -5.14
N GLU A 288 13.34 -1.18 -4.34
CA GLU A 288 12.70 -2.34 -3.71
C GLU A 288 11.19 -2.11 -3.57
N PRO A 289 10.37 -3.18 -3.60
CA PRO A 289 8.94 -3.03 -3.41
C PRO A 289 8.62 -2.64 -1.95
N LEU A 290 7.63 -1.76 -1.76
CA LEU A 290 7.16 -1.42 -0.42
C LEU A 290 6.16 -2.44 0.14
N PHE A 291 5.53 -3.22 -0.73
CA PHE A 291 4.56 -4.25 -0.39
C PHE A 291 4.81 -5.51 -1.20
N PHE A 292 4.46 -6.65 -0.64
CA PHE A 292 4.52 -7.97 -1.28
C PHE A 292 3.10 -8.50 -1.49
N LYS A 293 2.80 -8.95 -2.69
CA LYS A 293 1.49 -9.48 -3.06
C LYS A 293 1.21 -10.85 -2.43
N ASP A 294 0.01 -11.01 -1.87
CA ASP A 294 -0.36 -12.22 -1.14
C ASP A 294 -1.79 -12.72 -1.42
N ALA A 295 -2.53 -12.13 -2.34
CA ALA A 295 -3.85 -12.63 -2.69
C ALA A 295 -3.80 -14.11 -3.08
N GLY A 296 -4.71 -14.89 -2.50
CA GLY A 296 -4.77 -16.34 -2.71
C GLY A 296 -3.82 -17.18 -1.85
N LYS A 297 -2.97 -16.55 -1.02
CA LYS A 297 -2.16 -17.24 -0.01
C LYS A 297 -2.88 -17.30 1.35
N THR A 298 -2.34 -18.09 2.24
CA THR A 298 -2.68 -18.08 3.67
C THR A 298 -1.63 -17.34 4.49
N GLU A 299 -1.97 -16.84 5.68
CA GLU A 299 -1.00 -16.20 6.59
C GLU A 299 0.20 -17.13 6.93
N GLU A 300 0.00 -18.46 6.92
CA GLU A 300 1.06 -19.45 7.18
C GLU A 300 2.07 -19.55 6.04
N GLU A 301 1.69 -19.20 4.83
CA GLU A 301 2.54 -19.24 3.63
C GLU A 301 3.38 -17.98 3.47
N ILE A 302 3.04 -16.90 4.19
CA ILE A 302 3.76 -15.64 4.12
C ILE A 302 5.10 -15.77 4.89
N GLY A 303 6.19 -15.28 4.27
CA GLY A 303 7.51 -15.27 4.91
C GLY A 303 8.19 -16.63 5.00
N LYS A 304 7.81 -17.59 4.13
CA LYS A 304 8.53 -18.87 3.93
C LYS A 304 9.60 -18.74 2.86
#